data_a51d0535fc25b820e7c51e736d8f1946
#
_entry.id   a51d0535fc25b820e7c51e736d8f1946
#
_cell.length_a   1.000
_cell.length_b   1.000
_cell.length_c   1.000
_cell.angle_alpha   90.00
_cell.angle_beta   90.00
_cell.angle_gamma   90.00
#
_symmetry.space_group_name_H-M   'P 1'
#
loop_
_entity.id
_entity.type
_entity.pdbx_description
1 polymer ?
#
loop_
_entity_poly.entity_id
_entity_poly.type
_entity_poly.pdbx_seq_one_letter_code
_entity_poly.pdbx_strand_id
1 'polypeptide(L)'
;MKNQEIKFNNHNSKYSILIGKNTINELPKKLKLLCPSSKNVALIMDKKVPYKFKKILKSKLKNYNLLFLPFSANEKNKSINIVSYYLKLLLSKNFNRSDLIIAVGGGI
;
A
#
# COMPACT_ATOMS: atom_id res chain seq x y z
N MET A 1 20.89 -9.69 8.16
CA MET A 1 20.69 -8.26 7.92
C MET A 1 19.78 -7.68 9.01
N LYS A 2 20.22 -6.65 9.68
CA LYS A 2 19.39 -5.97 10.67
C LYS A 2 18.38 -5.07 9.97
N ASN A 3 17.17 -5.03 10.50
CA ASN A 3 16.16 -4.09 10.00
C ASN A 3 16.57 -2.67 10.40
N GLN A 4 16.39 -1.75 9.48
CA GLN A 4 16.69 -0.35 9.70
C GLN A 4 15.45 0.49 9.44
N GLU A 5 15.28 1.52 10.27
CA GLU A 5 14.24 2.52 10.05
C GLU A 5 14.89 3.87 9.89
N ILE A 6 14.60 4.53 8.77
CA ILE A 6 15.07 5.87 8.48
C ILE A 6 13.87 6.81 8.58
N LYS A 7 13.93 7.75 9.50
CA LYS A 7 12.85 8.71 9.73
C LYS A 7 13.16 10.04 9.08
N PHE A 8 12.19 10.55 8.35
CA PHE A 8 12.25 11.89 7.75
C PHE A 8 11.19 12.78 8.38
N ASN A 9 11.59 13.98 8.77
CA ASN A 9 10.69 14.93 9.40
C ASN A 9 11.08 16.34 8.96
N ASN A 10 10.21 16.99 8.20
CA ASN A 10 10.38 18.39 7.82
C ASN A 10 9.05 19.14 8.00
N HIS A 11 9.00 20.41 7.57
CA HIS A 11 7.79 21.23 7.77
C HIS A 11 6.54 20.66 7.12
N ASN A 12 6.68 19.94 5.99
CA ASN A 12 5.56 19.53 5.15
C ASN A 12 5.29 18.04 5.19
N SER A 13 6.21 17.22 5.69
CA SER A 13 6.03 15.77 5.66
C SER A 13 6.79 15.06 6.76
N LYS A 14 6.18 14.00 7.23
CA LYS A 14 6.76 13.03 8.16
C LYS A 14 6.59 11.65 7.55
N TYR A 15 7.68 10.95 7.36
CA TYR A 15 7.61 9.57 6.91
C TYR A 15 8.85 8.80 7.34
N SER A 16 8.79 7.49 7.27
CA SER A 16 9.94 6.64 7.54
C SER A 16 10.10 5.59 6.45
N ILE A 17 11.31 5.12 6.30
CA ILE A 17 11.66 4.03 5.39
C ILE A 17 12.19 2.88 6.22
N LEU A 18 11.57 1.72 6.08
CA LEU A 18 11.98 0.50 6.75
C LEU A 18 12.72 -0.39 5.76
N ILE A 19 13.95 -0.73 6.09
CA ILE A 19 14.81 -1.56 5.25
C ILE A 19 15.26 -2.76 6.06
N GLY A 20 15.05 -3.96 5.51
CA GLY A 20 15.52 -5.15 6.16
C GLY A 20 14.75 -6.38 5.72
N LYS A 21 15.16 -7.50 6.26
CA LYS A 21 14.52 -8.77 6.03
C LYS A 21 13.26 -8.86 6.89
N ASN A 22 12.14 -9.26 6.28
CA ASN A 22 10.87 -9.42 7.00
C ASN A 22 10.28 -8.13 7.57
N THR A 23 10.62 -6.96 7.01
CA THR A 23 10.03 -5.69 7.42
C THR A 23 8.51 -5.66 7.23
N ILE A 24 7.98 -6.48 6.33
CA ILE A 24 6.55 -6.60 6.11
C ILE A 24 5.79 -7.02 7.37
N ASN A 25 6.45 -7.68 8.32
CA ASN A 25 5.83 -8.08 9.58
C ASN A 25 5.50 -6.87 10.47
N GLU A 26 6.13 -5.72 10.22
CA GLU A 26 5.85 -4.48 10.94
C GLU A 26 4.61 -3.75 10.39
N LEU A 27 4.10 -4.17 9.23
CA LEU A 27 3.03 -3.45 8.53
C LEU A 27 1.76 -3.27 9.38
N PRO A 28 1.19 -4.32 10.00
CA PRO A 28 -0.03 -4.12 10.79
C PRO A 28 0.13 -3.12 11.93
N LYS A 29 1.26 -3.17 12.61
CA LYS A 29 1.56 -2.27 13.72
C LYS A 29 1.70 -0.83 13.25
N LYS A 30 2.42 -0.61 12.15
CA LYS A 30 2.62 0.72 11.58
C LYS A 30 1.30 1.31 11.07
N LEU A 31 0.43 0.50 10.47
CA LEU A 31 -0.86 0.97 10.00
C LEU A 31 -1.77 1.41 11.15
N LYS A 32 -1.79 0.66 12.25
CA LYS A 32 -2.56 1.06 13.43
C LYS A 32 -2.06 2.38 14.00
N LEU A 33 -0.75 2.58 13.99
CA LEU A 33 -0.14 3.79 14.52
C LEU A 33 -0.39 5.00 13.63
N LEU A 34 -0.21 4.84 12.32
CA LEU A 34 -0.26 5.95 11.37
C LEU A 34 -1.67 6.23 10.83
N CYS A 35 -2.48 5.20 10.73
CA CYS A 35 -3.81 5.29 10.11
C CYS A 35 -4.86 4.60 10.97
N PRO A 36 -5.08 5.08 12.22
CA PRO A 36 -5.96 4.37 13.16
C PRO A 36 -7.42 4.32 12.73
N SER A 37 -7.85 5.24 11.87
CA SER A 37 -9.25 5.32 11.42
C SER A 37 -9.52 4.55 10.13
N SER A 38 -8.51 3.96 9.51
CA SER A 38 -8.68 3.23 8.25
C SER A 38 -9.43 1.92 8.45
N LYS A 39 -10.44 1.69 7.62
CA LYS A 39 -11.21 0.44 7.59
C LYS A 39 -11.05 -0.29 6.28
N ASN A 40 -10.98 0.45 5.18
CA ASN A 40 -10.82 -0.09 3.84
C ASN A 40 -9.38 0.10 3.38
N VAL A 41 -8.81 -0.91 2.77
CA VAL A 41 -7.46 -0.87 2.22
C VAL A 41 -7.51 -1.33 0.78
N ALA A 42 -7.04 -0.48 -0.13
CA ALA A 42 -6.85 -0.86 -1.52
C ALA A 42 -5.40 -1.28 -1.70
N LEU A 43 -5.19 -2.48 -2.19
CA LEU A 43 -3.87 -3.03 -2.45
C LEU A 43 -3.64 -3.04 -3.95
N ILE A 44 -2.85 -2.07 -4.44
CA ILE A 44 -2.46 -1.99 -5.85
C ILE A 44 -1.16 -2.74 -6.00
N MET A 45 -1.20 -3.88 -6.69
CA MET A 45 -0.05 -4.78 -6.79
C MET A 45 0.33 -5.01 -8.24
N ASP A 46 1.62 -4.82 -8.55
CA ASP A 46 2.17 -5.17 -9.84
C ASP A 46 1.98 -6.67 -10.08
N LYS A 47 1.50 -7.03 -11.25
CA LYS A 47 1.28 -8.42 -11.66
C LYS A 47 2.57 -9.25 -11.63
N LYS A 48 3.72 -8.61 -11.72
CA LYS A 48 5.03 -9.29 -11.67
C LYS A 48 5.45 -9.68 -10.26
N VAL A 49 4.80 -9.16 -9.23
CA VAL A 49 5.11 -9.54 -7.85
C VAL A 49 4.67 -10.99 -7.61
N PRO A 50 5.56 -11.84 -7.04
CA PRO A 50 5.21 -13.24 -6.79
C PRO A 50 3.96 -13.40 -5.92
N TYR A 51 3.16 -14.40 -6.22
CA TYR A 51 1.88 -14.64 -5.55
C TYR A 51 2.02 -14.86 -4.05
N LYS A 52 3.15 -15.38 -3.59
CA LYS A 52 3.41 -15.57 -2.17
C LYS A 52 3.29 -14.28 -1.35
N PHE A 53 3.67 -13.14 -1.94
CA PHE A 53 3.55 -11.84 -1.26
C PHE A 53 2.11 -11.40 -1.13
N LYS A 54 1.27 -11.72 -2.12
CA LYS A 54 -0.16 -11.47 -2.03
C LYS A 54 -0.77 -12.21 -0.84
N LYS A 55 -0.41 -13.47 -0.66
CA LYS A 55 -0.87 -14.27 0.48
C LYS A 55 -0.42 -13.70 1.81
N ILE A 56 0.84 -13.28 1.89
CA ILE A 56 1.40 -12.67 3.11
C ILE A 56 0.65 -11.40 3.45
N LEU A 57 0.46 -10.52 2.48
CA LEU A 57 -0.25 -9.25 2.68
C LEU A 57 -1.71 -9.47 3.09
N LYS A 58 -2.37 -10.42 2.45
CA LYS A 58 -3.73 -10.78 2.80
C LYS A 58 -3.84 -11.20 4.27
N SER A 59 -2.89 -12.00 4.74
CA SER A 59 -2.83 -12.44 6.13
C SER A 59 -2.57 -11.27 7.09
N LYS A 60 -1.64 -10.38 6.73
CA LYS A 60 -1.28 -9.23 7.57
C LYS A 60 -2.41 -8.19 7.64
N LEU A 61 -3.23 -8.11 6.61
CA LEU A 61 -4.29 -7.10 6.49
C LEU A 61 -5.69 -7.69 6.71
N LYS A 62 -5.79 -8.83 7.36
CA LYS A 62 -7.05 -9.55 7.54
C LYS A 62 -8.12 -8.76 8.31
N ASN A 63 -7.73 -7.78 9.10
CA ASN A 63 -8.65 -6.98 9.90
C ASN A 63 -9.22 -5.79 9.12
N TYR A 64 -8.87 -5.65 7.86
CA TYR A 64 -9.33 -4.58 6.99
C TYR A 64 -10.24 -5.13 5.90
N ASN A 65 -11.11 -4.27 5.37
CA ASN A 65 -11.83 -4.57 4.13
C ASN A 65 -10.86 -4.36 2.97
N LEU A 66 -10.39 -5.45 2.39
CA LEU A 66 -9.29 -5.42 1.45
C LEU A 66 -9.80 -5.52 0.01
N LEU A 67 -9.38 -4.58 -0.83
CA LEU A 67 -9.67 -4.56 -2.26
C LEU A 67 -8.35 -4.74 -3.02
N PHE A 68 -8.26 -5.81 -3.82
CA PHE A 68 -7.09 -6.05 -4.66
C PHE A 68 -7.27 -5.41 -6.03
N LEU A 69 -6.28 -4.62 -6.45
CA LEU A 69 -6.24 -3.98 -7.75
C LEU A 69 -4.95 -4.38 -8.46
N PRO A 70 -4.99 -5.39 -9.33
CA PRO A 70 -3.80 -5.77 -10.09
C PRO A 70 -3.43 -4.67 -11.08
N PHE A 71 -2.14 -4.46 -11.28
CA PHE A 71 -1.64 -3.38 -12.11
C PHE A 71 -0.43 -3.86 -12.90
N SER A 72 -0.36 -3.50 -14.18
CA SER A 72 0.83 -3.76 -14.99
C SER A 72 1.74 -2.53 -14.91
N ALA A 73 2.81 -2.64 -14.13
CA ALA A 73 3.73 -1.53 -13.92
C ALA A 73 4.61 -1.34 -15.14
N ASN A 74 4.29 -0.34 -15.95
CA ASN A 74 5.08 0.07 -17.11
C ASN A 74 4.80 1.55 -17.40
N GLU A 75 5.62 2.15 -18.26
CA GLU A 75 5.50 3.57 -18.56
C GLU A 75 4.16 3.95 -19.21
N LYS A 76 3.57 3.05 -20.00
CA LYS A 76 2.29 3.32 -20.63
C LYS A 76 1.15 3.49 -19.63
N ASN A 77 1.24 2.81 -18.48
CA ASN A 77 0.21 2.84 -17.46
C ASN A 77 0.41 3.95 -16.42
N LYS A 78 1.50 4.73 -16.56
CA LYS A 78 1.70 5.95 -15.77
C LYS A 78 0.96 7.10 -16.43
N SER A 79 -0.36 7.16 -16.27
CA SER A 79 -1.15 8.20 -16.89
C SER A 79 -2.26 8.68 -15.97
N ILE A 80 -2.71 9.92 -16.19
CA ILE A 80 -3.81 10.49 -15.44
C ILE A 80 -5.12 9.71 -15.68
N ASN A 81 -5.27 9.12 -16.84
CA ASN A 81 -6.46 8.32 -17.16
C ASN A 81 -6.56 7.07 -16.28
N ILE A 82 -5.43 6.39 -16.06
CA ILE A 82 -5.38 5.21 -15.20
C ILE A 82 -5.62 5.61 -13.75
N VAL A 83 -4.99 6.69 -13.29
CA VAL A 83 -5.19 7.20 -11.93
C VAL A 83 -6.67 7.56 -11.73
N SER A 84 -7.26 8.26 -12.67
CA SER A 84 -8.66 8.64 -12.62
C SER A 84 -9.59 7.42 -12.56
N TYR A 85 -9.30 6.39 -13.32
CA TYR A 85 -10.06 5.13 -13.30
C TYR A 85 -10.04 4.51 -11.90
N TYR A 86 -8.85 4.39 -11.29
CA TYR A 86 -8.75 3.82 -9.95
C TYR A 86 -9.44 4.67 -8.90
N LEU A 87 -9.34 5.99 -9.00
CA LEU A 87 -10.04 6.87 -8.06
C LEU A 87 -11.55 6.67 -8.13
N LYS A 88 -12.12 6.60 -9.32
CA LYS A 88 -13.55 6.33 -9.50
C LYS A 88 -13.94 4.98 -8.93
N LEU A 89 -13.12 3.97 -9.15
CA LEU A 89 -13.36 2.64 -8.62
C LEU A 89 -13.38 2.63 -7.08
N LEU A 90 -12.41 3.30 -6.46
CA LEU A 90 -12.34 3.40 -5.01
C LEU A 90 -13.56 4.10 -4.43
N LEU A 91 -13.99 5.20 -5.04
CA LEU A 91 -15.19 5.92 -4.62
C LEU A 91 -16.43 5.03 -4.73
N SER A 92 -16.53 4.22 -5.78
CA SER A 92 -17.65 3.29 -5.96
C SER A 92 -17.68 2.19 -4.91
N LYS A 93 -16.55 1.90 -4.27
CA LYS A 93 -16.42 0.92 -3.19
C LYS A 93 -16.46 1.55 -1.81
N ASN A 94 -16.94 2.79 -1.71
CA ASN A 94 -17.12 3.51 -0.46
C ASN A 94 -15.83 3.85 0.29
N PHE A 95 -14.72 4.01 -0.43
CA PHE A 95 -13.48 4.52 0.15
C PHE A 95 -13.63 6.01 0.47
N ASN A 96 -13.01 6.44 1.57
CA ASN A 96 -13.01 7.83 1.99
C ASN A 96 -11.60 8.27 2.40
N ARG A 97 -11.48 9.50 2.89
CA ARG A 97 -10.17 10.09 3.26
C ARG A 97 -9.41 9.32 4.33
N SER A 98 -10.12 8.61 5.20
CA SER A 98 -9.50 7.84 6.27
C SER A 98 -8.97 6.51 5.81
N ASP A 99 -9.33 6.08 4.61
CA ASP A 99 -8.93 4.79 4.09
C ASP A 99 -7.55 4.84 3.44
N LEU A 100 -7.01 3.68 3.11
CA LEU A 100 -5.61 3.53 2.79
C LEU A 100 -5.40 2.87 1.44
N ILE A 101 -4.39 3.33 0.73
CA ILE A 101 -3.91 2.68 -0.49
C ILE A 101 -2.50 2.19 -0.24
N ILE A 102 -2.26 0.92 -0.50
CA ILE A 102 -0.93 0.32 -0.42
C ILE A 102 -0.50 -0.09 -1.82
N ALA A 103 0.65 0.41 -2.25
CA ALA A 103 1.22 0.06 -3.54
C ALA A 103 2.38 -0.91 -3.33
N VAL A 104 2.37 -1.99 -4.11
CA VAL A 104 3.40 -3.04 -4.04
C VAL A 104 3.97 -3.24 -5.43
N GLY A 105 5.26 -3.02 -5.56
CA GLY A 105 5.91 -3.17 -6.88
C GLY A 105 7.41 -2.97 -6.82
N GLY A 106 8.02 -2.94 -7.99
CA GLY A 106 9.46 -2.87 -8.18
C GLY A 106 10.03 -1.48 -8.46
N GLY A 107 9.32 -0.42 -8.10
CA GLY A 107 9.85 0.94 -8.23
C GLY A 107 9.38 1.74 -9.44
N ILE A 108 8.43 1.23 -10.20
CA ILE A 108 7.81 2.01 -11.30
C ILE A 108 6.54 2.74 -10.83
#